data_99f29a21db5e6ccd3dc04fbd50bcff72
#
_entry.id   99f29a21db5e6ccd3dc04fbd50bcff72
#
_cell.length_a   1.000
_cell.length_b   1.000
_cell.length_c   1.000
_cell.angle_alpha   90.00
_cell.angle_beta   90.00
_cell.angle_gamma   90.00
#
_symmetry.space_group_name_H-M   'P 1'
#
loop_
_entity.id
_entity.type
_entity.pdbx_description
1 polymer ?
#
loop_
_entity_poly.entity_id
_entity_poly.type
_entity_poly.pdbx_seq_one_letter_code
_entity_poly.pdbx_strand_id
1 'polypeptide(L)'
;MKSLDEILLSFDENTQNVLFLNGNGAKHPVWDDAQDVFVKAVEQILDKSLGLQKGVDYSKTPKFYGARPVAFIGVHAQMIGRKSIGFLLTQRHLLVKFDASATNADEVAAAFRLGKYLQNELENLAWQELEKCEFEIEDEMKSAMKRALKAVLNAIFEDGVQNDEAKISDKLLELGLGESLKTPLDESKLLSKSLGVFKSSSPIFHSLDKALFGLGKPFGVILDESGLISRDLMEEPVFSSWDEIADAPVTVKEGEEDAIIIGEKEHQIPPELKEKKENFAEFLKFTAALKA
;
A
#
# COMPACT_ATOMS: atom_id res chain seq x y z
N MET A 1 -3.80 -24.30 -5.65
CA MET A 1 -3.64 -23.37 -4.51
C MET A 1 -5.02 -23.05 -3.94
N LYS A 2 -5.19 -22.96 -2.62
CA LYS A 2 -6.48 -22.61 -2.02
C LYS A 2 -6.68 -21.09 -2.12
N SER A 3 -7.86 -20.65 -2.55
CA SER A 3 -8.23 -19.25 -2.47
C SER A 3 -8.34 -18.79 -1.01
N LEU A 4 -8.30 -17.48 -0.77
CA LEU A 4 -8.49 -16.94 0.60
C LEU A 4 -9.87 -17.34 1.16
N ASP A 5 -10.90 -17.42 0.31
CA ASP A 5 -12.23 -17.90 0.71
C ASP A 5 -12.20 -19.38 1.12
N GLU A 6 -11.48 -20.24 0.41
CA GLU A 6 -11.31 -21.64 0.80
C GLU A 6 -10.53 -21.78 2.10
N ILE A 7 -9.56 -20.90 2.36
CA ILE A 7 -8.81 -20.85 3.62
C ILE A 7 -9.75 -20.44 4.76
N LEU A 8 -10.54 -19.39 4.60
CA LEU A 8 -11.53 -18.96 5.58
C LEU A 8 -12.48 -20.09 5.94
N LEU A 9 -13.04 -20.76 4.92
CA LEU A 9 -14.00 -21.87 5.13
C LEU A 9 -13.36 -23.11 5.75
N SER A 10 -12.05 -23.26 5.71
CA SER A 10 -11.32 -24.40 6.30
C SER A 10 -11.03 -24.25 7.79
N PHE A 11 -11.23 -23.06 8.35
CA PHE A 11 -10.96 -22.79 9.76
C PHE A 11 -12.11 -23.19 10.70
N ASP A 12 -11.77 -23.34 11.98
CA ASP A 12 -12.74 -23.40 13.08
C ASP A 12 -13.43 -22.04 13.27
N GLU A 13 -14.57 -22.04 13.95
CA GLU A 13 -15.38 -20.85 14.19
C GLU A 13 -14.60 -19.72 14.88
N ASN A 14 -13.71 -20.05 15.84
CA ASN A 14 -12.90 -19.04 16.53
C ASN A 14 -11.93 -18.33 15.59
N THR A 15 -11.35 -19.05 14.63
CA THR A 15 -10.45 -18.46 13.63
C THR A 15 -11.23 -17.70 12.54
N GLN A 16 -12.42 -18.19 12.18
CA GLN A 16 -13.33 -17.48 11.29
C GLN A 16 -13.78 -16.14 11.89
N ASN A 17 -14.02 -16.09 13.20
CA ASN A 17 -14.44 -14.88 13.91
C ASN A 17 -13.46 -13.71 13.85
N VAL A 18 -12.20 -13.96 13.56
CA VAL A 18 -11.13 -12.94 13.51
C VAL A 18 -10.61 -12.64 12.11
N LEU A 19 -11.09 -13.33 11.06
CA LEU A 19 -10.60 -13.18 9.69
C LEU A 19 -11.70 -12.61 8.77
N PHE A 20 -11.48 -11.42 8.25
CA PHE A 20 -12.38 -10.71 7.34
C PHE A 20 -11.68 -10.45 6.02
N LEU A 21 -12.21 -10.99 4.94
CA LEU A 21 -11.64 -10.85 3.61
C LEU A 21 -12.29 -9.68 2.85
N ASN A 22 -11.54 -9.08 1.96
CA ASN A 22 -12.09 -8.13 1.00
C ASN A 22 -13.00 -8.89 0.04
N GLY A 23 -14.29 -8.87 0.37
CA GLY A 23 -15.22 -9.83 -0.10
C GLY A 23 -15.70 -9.61 -1.51
N ASN A 24 -15.82 -10.70 -2.19
CA ASN A 24 -16.56 -10.78 -3.41
C ASN A 24 -17.41 -12.06 -3.40
N GLY A 25 -18.42 -12.10 -2.56
CA GLY A 25 -19.52 -13.00 -2.76
C GLY A 25 -19.52 -14.30 -1.98
N ALA A 26 -18.47 -14.71 -1.33
CA ALA A 26 -18.58 -15.79 -0.34
C ALA A 26 -19.23 -15.25 0.92
N LYS A 27 -20.36 -15.81 1.32
CA LYS A 27 -20.98 -15.47 2.60
C LYS A 27 -20.03 -15.87 3.72
N HIS A 28 -19.69 -14.90 4.60
CA HIS A 28 -18.87 -15.20 5.77
C HIS A 28 -19.59 -16.22 6.67
N PRO A 29 -18.89 -17.29 7.10
CA PRO A 29 -19.57 -18.40 7.80
C PRO A 29 -20.16 -18.01 9.14
N VAL A 30 -19.61 -16.98 9.82
CA VAL A 30 -20.01 -16.57 11.17
C VAL A 30 -20.67 -15.19 11.21
N TRP A 31 -20.23 -14.25 10.36
CA TRP A 31 -20.68 -12.87 10.42
C TRP A 31 -21.55 -12.50 9.22
N ASP A 32 -22.78 -12.06 9.48
CA ASP A 32 -23.67 -11.56 8.41
C ASP A 32 -23.21 -10.20 7.86
N ASP A 33 -22.51 -9.39 8.69
CA ASP A 33 -21.99 -8.05 8.37
C ASP A 33 -20.47 -8.03 8.19
N ALA A 34 -19.83 -9.15 7.83
CA ALA A 34 -18.39 -9.29 7.70
C ALA A 34 -17.76 -8.22 6.77
N GLN A 35 -18.45 -7.87 5.69
CA GLN A 35 -17.99 -6.83 4.77
C GLN A 35 -17.97 -5.44 5.43
N ASP A 36 -18.97 -5.12 6.24
CA ASP A 36 -19.00 -3.85 6.99
C ASP A 36 -17.89 -3.80 8.04
N VAL A 37 -17.59 -4.95 8.67
CA VAL A 37 -16.46 -5.09 9.59
C VAL A 37 -15.16 -4.82 8.89
N PHE A 38 -14.95 -5.44 7.74
CA PHE A 38 -13.76 -5.24 6.90
C PHE A 38 -13.61 -3.77 6.47
N VAL A 39 -14.66 -3.17 5.91
CA VAL A 39 -14.64 -1.78 5.45
C VAL A 39 -14.28 -0.83 6.59
N LYS A 40 -14.86 -1.02 7.77
CA LYS A 40 -14.54 -0.21 8.96
C LYS A 40 -13.10 -0.39 9.42
N ALA A 41 -12.55 -1.60 9.34
CA ALA A 41 -11.14 -1.83 9.64
C ALA A 41 -10.24 -1.09 8.65
N VAL A 42 -10.57 -1.13 7.36
CA VAL A 42 -9.85 -0.39 6.31
C VAL A 42 -9.90 1.12 6.57
N GLU A 43 -11.10 1.68 6.81
CA GLU A 43 -11.27 3.10 7.14
C GLU A 43 -10.45 3.52 8.37
N GLN A 44 -10.43 2.68 9.41
CA GLN A 44 -9.73 3.00 10.65
C GLN A 44 -8.21 2.84 10.56
N ILE A 45 -7.72 1.92 9.76
CA ILE A 45 -6.30 1.60 9.68
C ILE A 45 -5.65 2.31 8.49
N LEU A 46 -6.20 2.13 7.30
CA LEU A 46 -5.60 2.64 6.07
C LEU A 46 -5.94 4.10 5.84
N ASP A 47 -7.19 4.50 6.00
CA ASP A 47 -7.67 5.88 5.78
C ASP A 47 -6.96 6.88 6.70
N LYS A 48 -6.90 6.56 7.99
CA LYS A 48 -6.18 7.41 8.96
C LYS A 48 -4.69 7.51 8.66
N SER A 49 -4.07 6.41 8.26
CA SER A 49 -2.65 6.36 7.93
C SER A 49 -2.32 7.19 6.70
N LEU A 50 -3.22 7.24 5.73
CA LEU A 50 -3.04 7.92 4.45
C LEU A 50 -3.72 9.29 4.39
N GLY A 51 -4.47 9.68 5.42
CA GLY A 51 -5.17 10.98 5.49
C GLY A 51 -6.32 11.09 4.50
N LEU A 52 -7.01 10.01 4.24
CA LEU A 52 -8.01 9.87 3.19
C LEU A 52 -9.41 10.38 3.56
N GLN A 53 -10.23 10.59 2.54
CA GLN A 53 -11.56 11.16 2.68
C GLN A 53 -12.54 10.16 3.31
N LYS A 54 -13.31 10.63 4.31
CA LYS A 54 -14.44 9.87 4.85
C LYS A 54 -15.46 9.54 3.75
N GLY A 55 -15.94 8.30 3.76
CA GLY A 55 -17.07 7.88 2.92
C GLY A 55 -16.69 7.20 1.61
N VAL A 56 -15.43 6.88 1.38
CA VAL A 56 -15.03 6.02 0.26
C VAL A 56 -15.33 4.57 0.61
N ASP A 57 -16.13 3.90 -0.19
CA ASP A 57 -16.37 2.46 -0.08
C ASP A 57 -15.19 1.67 -0.67
N TYR A 58 -14.24 1.35 0.17
CA TYR A 58 -13.01 0.64 -0.23
C TYR A 58 -13.27 -0.79 -0.72
N SER A 59 -14.42 -1.37 -0.42
CA SER A 59 -14.81 -2.67 -0.98
C SER A 59 -15.09 -2.60 -2.47
N LYS A 60 -15.51 -1.43 -2.94
CA LYS A 60 -15.81 -1.15 -4.35
C LYS A 60 -14.67 -0.46 -5.10
N THR A 61 -13.68 0.04 -4.39
CA THR A 61 -12.52 0.70 -4.97
C THR A 61 -11.32 -0.24 -4.88
N PRO A 62 -11.13 -1.17 -5.83
CA PRO A 62 -10.19 -2.28 -5.69
C PRO A 62 -8.72 -1.87 -5.70
N LYS A 63 -8.41 -0.64 -6.08
CA LYS A 63 -7.03 -0.13 -6.15
C LYS A 63 -6.95 1.19 -5.42
N PHE A 64 -6.54 1.11 -4.17
CA PHE A 64 -6.43 2.29 -3.36
C PHE A 64 -4.96 2.53 -3.01
N TYR A 65 -4.36 3.59 -3.52
CA TYR A 65 -2.94 3.93 -3.36
C TYR A 65 -1.98 2.76 -3.64
N GLY A 66 -2.28 1.91 -4.62
CA GLY A 66 -1.52 0.68 -4.83
C GLY A 66 -1.50 -0.27 -3.63
N ALA A 67 -2.29 0.02 -2.60
CA ALA A 67 -2.40 -0.75 -1.38
C ALA A 67 -3.80 -1.37 -1.29
N ARG A 68 -4.19 -2.16 -2.30
CA ARG A 68 -5.48 -2.87 -2.28
C ARG A 68 -5.60 -3.69 -1.00
N PRO A 69 -6.59 -3.39 -0.12
CA PRO A 69 -6.83 -4.18 1.07
C PRO A 69 -7.25 -5.60 0.68
N VAL A 70 -6.67 -6.59 1.34
CA VAL A 70 -6.87 -8.02 1.04
C VAL A 70 -7.61 -8.71 2.18
N ALA A 71 -7.14 -8.52 3.41
CA ALA A 71 -7.71 -9.15 4.60
C ALA A 71 -7.52 -8.28 5.84
N PHE A 72 -8.48 -8.30 6.73
CA PHE A 72 -8.34 -7.85 8.10
C PHE A 72 -8.35 -9.06 9.04
N ILE A 73 -7.37 -9.14 9.93
CA ILE A 73 -7.25 -10.19 10.95
C ILE A 73 -7.20 -9.50 12.30
N GLY A 74 -8.27 -9.61 13.04
CA GLY A 74 -8.33 -8.87 14.30
C GLY A 74 -9.67 -8.93 14.99
N VAL A 75 -9.78 -8.11 16.03
CA VAL A 75 -10.97 -8.00 16.86
C VAL A 75 -11.64 -6.65 16.68
N HIS A 76 -12.96 -6.66 16.74
CA HIS A 76 -13.79 -5.48 16.87
C HIS A 76 -14.21 -5.27 18.30
N ALA A 77 -13.53 -4.36 19.01
CA ALA A 77 -13.98 -3.96 20.33
C ALA A 77 -15.30 -3.18 20.23
N GLN A 78 -16.36 -3.68 20.84
CA GLN A 78 -17.67 -3.02 20.90
C GLN A 78 -17.73 -1.89 21.94
N MET A 79 -16.64 -1.19 22.17
CA MET A 79 -16.69 0.05 22.95
C MET A 79 -17.29 1.18 22.10
N ILE A 80 -17.65 2.28 22.72
CA ILE A 80 -18.24 3.45 22.04
C ILE A 80 -17.43 3.77 20.77
N GLY A 81 -17.97 3.38 19.60
CA GLY A 81 -17.36 3.66 18.30
C GLY A 81 -16.70 2.50 17.58
N ARG A 82 -16.96 1.22 17.89
CA ARG A 82 -16.42 0.01 17.24
C ARG A 82 -14.99 0.23 16.71
N LYS A 83 -13.99 -0.19 17.47
CA LYS A 83 -12.57 -0.03 17.10
C LYS A 83 -11.98 -1.34 16.62
N SER A 84 -11.27 -1.30 15.51
CA SER A 84 -10.56 -2.46 14.96
C SER A 84 -9.15 -2.50 15.51
N ILE A 85 -8.74 -3.66 16.04
CA ILE A 85 -7.39 -3.94 16.55
C ILE A 85 -6.90 -5.19 15.85
N GLY A 86 -5.70 -5.16 15.32
CA GLY A 86 -5.12 -6.30 14.62
C GLY A 86 -4.32 -5.93 13.39
N PHE A 87 -4.36 -6.80 12.39
CA PHE A 87 -3.57 -6.74 11.17
C PHE A 87 -4.44 -6.43 9.97
N LEU A 88 -4.10 -5.42 9.21
CA LEU A 88 -4.66 -5.18 7.89
C LEU A 88 -3.61 -5.55 6.84
N LEU A 89 -3.93 -6.55 6.03
CA LEU A 89 -3.14 -6.90 4.86
C LEU A 89 -3.65 -6.16 3.64
N THR A 90 -2.70 -5.57 2.93
CA THR A 90 -2.88 -5.06 1.58
C THR A 90 -2.05 -5.91 0.62
N GLN A 91 -2.11 -5.65 -0.67
CA GLN A 91 -1.22 -6.32 -1.64
C GLN A 91 0.26 -6.06 -1.39
N ARG A 92 0.63 -5.01 -0.64
CA ARG A 92 2.01 -4.53 -0.48
C ARG A 92 2.50 -4.45 0.95
N HIS A 93 1.59 -4.35 1.90
CA HIS A 93 1.93 -4.07 3.29
C HIS A 93 1.11 -4.91 4.25
N LEU A 94 1.74 -5.23 5.37
CA LEU A 94 1.09 -5.66 6.58
C LEU A 94 1.10 -4.50 7.56
N LEU A 95 -0.07 -3.98 7.88
CA LEU A 95 -0.26 -2.88 8.82
C LEU A 95 -0.71 -3.45 10.16
N VAL A 96 -0.15 -2.95 11.25
CA VAL A 96 -0.50 -3.36 12.60
C VAL A 96 -1.14 -2.18 13.33
N LYS A 97 -2.34 -2.39 13.84
CA LYS A 97 -2.99 -1.42 14.71
C LYS A 97 -3.27 -2.06 16.06
N PHE A 98 -2.81 -1.42 17.13
CA PHE A 98 -2.93 -1.96 18.47
C PHE A 98 -3.59 -1.05 19.50
N ASP A 99 -3.81 0.23 19.24
CA ASP A 99 -4.45 1.11 20.23
C ASP A 99 -5.92 1.35 19.88
N ALA A 100 -6.81 1.04 20.83
CA ALA A 100 -8.24 1.26 20.69
C ALA A 100 -8.68 2.69 21.07
N SER A 101 -7.85 3.44 21.80
CA SER A 101 -8.23 4.75 22.36
C SER A 101 -7.80 5.92 21.49
N ALA A 102 -6.81 5.73 20.66
CA ALA A 102 -6.21 6.81 19.89
C ALA A 102 -7.14 7.33 18.79
N THR A 103 -7.18 8.64 18.66
CA THR A 103 -8.02 9.37 17.68
C THR A 103 -7.21 10.00 16.56
N ASN A 104 -5.87 9.82 16.55
CA ASN A 104 -4.95 10.50 15.64
C ASN A 104 -4.45 9.58 14.51
N ALA A 105 -4.00 10.18 13.41
CA ALA A 105 -3.47 9.49 12.23
C ALA A 105 -2.17 8.68 12.47
N ASP A 106 -1.53 8.88 13.63
CA ASP A 106 -0.29 8.20 14.01
C ASP A 106 -0.52 6.83 14.67
N GLU A 107 -1.73 6.31 14.61
CA GLU A 107 -2.21 5.10 15.30
C GLU A 107 -1.90 3.78 14.61
N VAL A 108 -1.36 3.78 13.40
CA VAL A 108 -0.78 2.57 12.84
C VAL A 108 0.55 2.36 13.53
N ALA A 109 0.61 1.36 14.38
CA ALA A 109 1.79 1.06 15.19
C ALA A 109 3.00 0.72 14.33
N ALA A 110 2.76 -0.04 13.26
CA ALA A 110 3.80 -0.40 12.32
C ALA A 110 3.20 -0.69 10.94
N ALA A 111 4.02 -0.44 9.92
CA ALA A 111 3.75 -0.80 8.54
C ALA A 111 4.95 -1.57 7.99
N PHE A 112 4.73 -2.82 7.62
CA PHE A 112 5.76 -3.69 7.08
C PHE A 112 5.49 -3.90 5.59
N ARG A 113 6.47 -3.62 4.73
CA ARG A 113 6.36 -3.92 3.31
C ARG A 113 6.51 -5.44 3.11
N LEU A 114 5.53 -6.05 2.44
CA LEU A 114 5.64 -7.41 1.95
C LEU A 114 6.84 -7.47 0.98
N GLY A 115 7.55 -8.58 0.93
CA GLY A 115 8.74 -8.72 0.07
C GLY A 115 10.05 -8.16 0.65
N LYS A 116 9.99 -7.30 1.68
CA LYS A 116 11.21 -6.86 2.40
C LYS A 116 11.68 -7.87 3.43
N TYR A 117 10.79 -8.71 3.91
CA TYR A 117 11.03 -9.67 4.98
C TYR A 117 10.68 -11.07 4.50
N LEU A 118 11.36 -12.07 5.05
CA LEU A 118 10.89 -13.44 4.93
C LEU A 118 9.54 -13.58 5.68
N GLN A 119 8.68 -14.46 5.20
CA GLN A 119 7.34 -14.62 5.77
C GLN A 119 7.35 -14.82 7.30
N ASN A 120 8.19 -15.73 7.80
CA ASN A 120 8.28 -16.01 9.25
C ASN A 120 8.80 -14.81 10.04
N GLU A 121 9.69 -14.03 9.45
CA GLU A 121 10.22 -12.81 10.05
C GLU A 121 9.13 -11.75 10.14
N LEU A 122 8.38 -11.55 9.05
CA LEU A 122 7.25 -10.63 8.99
C LEU A 122 6.16 -10.97 10.01
N GLU A 123 5.81 -12.26 10.13
CA GLU A 123 4.85 -12.75 11.12
C GLU A 123 5.29 -12.40 12.55
N ASN A 124 6.57 -12.65 12.87
CA ASN A 124 7.10 -12.37 14.20
C ASN A 124 7.15 -10.86 14.51
N LEU A 125 7.62 -10.05 13.56
CA LEU A 125 7.69 -8.59 13.73
C LEU A 125 6.29 -7.98 13.94
N ALA A 126 5.34 -8.38 13.11
CA ALA A 126 3.97 -7.89 13.22
C ALA A 126 3.33 -8.28 14.56
N TRP A 127 3.61 -9.49 15.03
CA TRP A 127 3.11 -9.96 16.31
C TRP A 127 3.72 -9.19 17.49
N GLN A 128 5.05 -8.95 17.47
CA GLN A 128 5.73 -8.14 18.48
C GLN A 128 5.15 -6.72 18.58
N GLU A 129 4.75 -6.13 17.44
CA GLU A 129 4.08 -4.83 17.47
C GLU A 129 2.69 -4.92 18.10
N LEU A 130 1.90 -5.95 17.79
CA LEU A 130 0.58 -6.13 18.38
C LEU A 130 0.65 -6.39 19.90
N GLU A 131 1.68 -7.05 20.39
CA GLU A 131 1.89 -7.29 21.83
C GLU A 131 2.12 -6.03 22.65
N LYS A 132 2.44 -4.91 22.01
CA LYS A 132 2.49 -3.59 22.66
C LYS A 132 1.10 -3.01 22.97
N CYS A 133 0.04 -3.68 22.52
CA CYS A 133 -1.32 -3.25 22.74
C CYS A 133 -1.69 -3.29 24.24
N GLU A 134 -2.16 -2.16 24.76
CA GLU A 134 -2.69 -2.09 26.13
C GLU A 134 -4.07 -2.76 26.28
N PHE A 135 -4.75 -2.99 25.16
CA PHE A 135 -6.03 -3.71 25.14
C PHE A 135 -5.80 -5.20 25.32
N GLU A 136 -6.42 -5.76 26.34
CA GLU A 136 -6.32 -7.20 26.64
C GLU A 136 -7.14 -8.01 25.62
N ILE A 137 -6.44 -8.66 24.68
CA ILE A 137 -7.04 -9.63 23.77
C ILE A 137 -7.00 -10.99 24.46
N GLU A 138 -8.11 -11.70 24.51
CA GLU A 138 -8.20 -13.05 25.09
C GLU A 138 -7.23 -14.03 24.38
N ASP A 139 -6.61 -14.94 25.12
CA ASP A 139 -5.60 -15.86 24.60
C ASP A 139 -6.12 -16.75 23.46
N GLU A 140 -7.38 -17.12 23.51
CA GLU A 140 -8.04 -17.89 22.46
C GLU A 140 -8.13 -17.08 21.16
N MET A 141 -8.51 -15.81 21.26
CA MET A 141 -8.50 -14.87 20.11
C MET A 141 -7.11 -14.63 19.58
N LYS A 142 -6.10 -14.44 20.44
CA LYS A 142 -4.70 -14.32 20.01
C LYS A 142 -4.25 -15.53 19.22
N SER A 143 -4.60 -16.73 19.70
CA SER A 143 -4.27 -17.98 19.02
C SER A 143 -4.98 -18.10 17.67
N ALA A 144 -6.24 -17.68 17.58
CA ALA A 144 -7.00 -17.62 16.33
C ALA A 144 -6.38 -16.64 15.34
N MET A 145 -6.03 -15.44 15.79
CA MET A 145 -5.36 -14.43 14.96
C MET A 145 -4.00 -14.90 14.43
N LYS A 146 -3.21 -15.63 15.24
CA LYS A 146 -1.94 -16.23 14.81
C LYS A 146 -2.15 -17.24 13.69
N ARG A 147 -3.14 -18.13 13.84
CA ARG A 147 -3.47 -19.12 12.79
C ARG A 147 -3.93 -18.44 11.50
N ALA A 148 -4.82 -17.45 11.61
CA ALA A 148 -5.32 -16.71 10.47
C ALA A 148 -4.20 -15.94 9.75
N LEU A 149 -3.36 -15.19 10.49
CA LEU A 149 -2.24 -14.42 9.93
C LEU A 149 -1.28 -15.33 9.16
N LYS A 150 -0.86 -16.43 9.80
CA LYS A 150 0.06 -17.39 9.15
C LYS A 150 -0.53 -17.95 7.87
N ALA A 151 -1.78 -18.38 7.87
CA ALA A 151 -2.39 -18.99 6.69
C ALA A 151 -2.62 -17.97 5.56
N VAL A 152 -3.03 -16.75 5.89
CA VAL A 152 -3.20 -15.68 4.89
C VAL A 152 -1.84 -15.27 4.32
N LEU A 153 -0.82 -15.10 5.14
CA LEU A 153 0.54 -14.81 4.66
C LEU A 153 1.05 -15.95 3.77
N ASN A 154 0.87 -17.23 4.16
CA ASN A 154 1.23 -18.37 3.31
C ASN A 154 0.58 -18.25 1.93
N ALA A 155 -0.74 -18.05 1.88
CA ALA A 155 -1.47 -17.96 0.62
C ALA A 155 -0.95 -16.81 -0.25
N ILE A 156 -0.73 -15.66 0.38
CA ILE A 156 -0.23 -14.48 -0.31
C ILE A 156 1.20 -14.73 -0.84
N PHE A 157 2.09 -15.36 -0.07
CA PHE A 157 3.46 -15.65 -0.51
C PHE A 157 3.52 -16.82 -1.52
N GLU A 158 2.59 -17.78 -1.49
CA GLU A 158 2.50 -18.88 -2.44
C GLU A 158 1.84 -18.49 -3.76
N ASP A 159 0.90 -17.54 -3.76
CA ASP A 159 0.02 -17.24 -4.90
C ASP A 159 0.70 -16.42 -5.99
N GLY A 160 1.94 -16.02 -5.78
CA GLY A 160 2.69 -15.24 -6.77
C GLY A 160 2.13 -13.84 -7.05
N VAL A 161 0.98 -13.49 -6.45
CA VAL A 161 0.39 -12.13 -6.50
C VAL A 161 1.36 -11.09 -5.98
N GLN A 162 2.35 -11.52 -5.20
CA GLN A 162 3.44 -10.70 -4.70
C GLN A 162 4.70 -10.74 -5.55
N ASN A 163 4.86 -11.72 -6.42
CA ASN A 163 6.12 -11.87 -7.12
C ASN A 163 6.49 -10.63 -7.91
N ASP A 164 5.54 -9.96 -8.55
CA ASP A 164 5.84 -8.78 -9.33
C ASP A 164 6.04 -7.55 -8.44
N GLU A 165 5.26 -7.40 -7.38
CA GLU A 165 5.46 -6.31 -6.41
C GLU A 165 6.71 -6.50 -5.55
N ALA A 166 7.01 -7.74 -5.16
CA ALA A 166 8.26 -8.08 -4.50
C ALA A 166 9.46 -7.80 -5.42
N LYS A 167 9.40 -8.24 -6.68
CA LYS A 167 10.43 -7.95 -7.68
C LYS A 167 10.62 -6.45 -7.91
N ILE A 168 9.53 -5.68 -7.99
CA ILE A 168 9.59 -4.22 -8.13
C ILE A 168 10.25 -3.60 -6.89
N SER A 169 9.91 -4.07 -5.70
CA SER A 169 10.50 -3.59 -4.45
C SER A 169 11.97 -3.96 -4.32
N ASP A 170 12.34 -5.18 -4.67
CA ASP A 170 13.73 -5.63 -4.67
C ASP A 170 14.57 -4.84 -5.69
N LYS A 171 14.03 -4.62 -6.89
CA LYS A 171 14.70 -3.82 -7.92
C LYS A 171 14.87 -2.36 -7.50
N LEU A 172 13.90 -1.79 -6.81
CA LEU A 172 13.99 -0.44 -6.24
C LEU A 172 15.14 -0.34 -5.23
N LEU A 173 15.30 -1.36 -4.38
CA LEU A 173 16.40 -1.41 -3.40
C LEU A 173 17.76 -1.67 -4.09
N GLU A 174 17.81 -2.60 -5.05
CA GLU A 174 19.00 -2.91 -5.86
C GLU A 174 19.56 -1.65 -6.53
N LEU A 175 18.69 -0.83 -7.11
CA LEU A 175 19.04 0.41 -7.79
C LEU A 175 19.27 1.60 -6.82
N GLY A 176 19.19 1.38 -5.51
CA GLY A 176 19.41 2.41 -4.49
C GLY A 176 18.36 3.52 -4.47
N LEU A 177 17.16 3.25 -5.00
CA LEU A 177 16.07 4.24 -5.11
C LEU A 177 15.16 4.31 -3.86
N GLY A 178 15.34 3.40 -2.90
CA GLY A 178 14.44 3.25 -1.74
C GLY A 178 14.34 4.49 -0.84
N GLU A 179 15.35 5.37 -0.84
CA GLU A 179 15.30 6.64 -0.11
C GLU A 179 14.65 7.76 -0.92
N SER A 180 14.75 7.69 -2.24
CA SER A 180 14.24 8.72 -3.16
C SER A 180 12.79 8.48 -3.57
N LEU A 181 12.36 7.22 -3.68
CA LEU A 181 10.98 6.83 -3.97
C LEU A 181 10.31 6.31 -2.70
N LYS A 182 9.35 7.07 -2.22
CA LYS A 182 8.55 6.77 -1.02
C LYS A 182 7.35 5.91 -1.37
N THR A 183 6.89 5.10 -0.41
CA THR A 183 5.60 4.41 -0.53
C THR A 183 4.45 5.35 -0.16
N PRO A 184 3.19 5.02 -0.50
CA PRO A 184 2.05 5.82 -0.08
C PRO A 184 1.88 5.99 1.43
N LEU A 185 2.47 5.10 2.24
CA LEU A 185 2.47 5.20 3.70
C LEU A 185 3.52 6.19 4.22
N ASP A 186 4.54 6.48 3.41
CA ASP A 186 5.55 7.47 3.72
C ASP A 186 5.05 8.85 3.24
N GLU A 187 5.20 9.89 4.06
CA GLU A 187 4.82 11.28 3.72
C GLU A 187 3.37 11.44 3.23
N SER A 188 2.43 10.67 3.77
CA SER A 188 1.04 10.60 3.34
C SER A 188 0.32 11.95 3.22
N LYS A 189 0.66 12.94 4.07
CA LYS A 189 0.07 14.29 4.01
C LYS A 189 0.43 15.06 2.73
N LEU A 190 1.66 14.90 2.23
CA LEU A 190 2.08 15.53 0.98
C LEU A 190 1.44 14.82 -0.21
N LEU A 191 1.48 13.49 -0.20
CA LEU A 191 0.85 12.67 -1.22
C LEU A 191 -0.65 12.97 -1.35
N SER A 192 -1.42 12.98 -0.25
CA SER A 192 -2.87 13.24 -0.29
C SER A 192 -3.22 14.59 -0.92
N LYS A 193 -2.41 15.63 -0.67
CA LYS A 193 -2.57 16.95 -1.31
C LYS A 193 -2.20 16.93 -2.79
N SER A 194 -1.36 16.00 -3.21
CA SER A 194 -0.85 15.91 -4.57
C SER A 194 -1.78 15.14 -5.52
N LEU A 195 -2.58 14.20 -5.02
CA LEU A 195 -3.37 13.30 -5.85
C LEU A 195 -4.28 14.01 -6.84
N GLY A 196 -5.03 15.01 -6.38
CA GLY A 196 -5.91 15.78 -7.25
C GLY A 196 -5.14 16.60 -8.29
N VAL A 197 -3.94 17.09 -7.94
CA VAL A 197 -3.09 17.87 -8.82
C VAL A 197 -2.45 16.99 -9.90
N PHE A 198 -2.00 15.79 -9.52
CA PHE A 198 -1.41 14.81 -10.45
C PHE A 198 -2.46 13.97 -11.19
N LYS A 199 -3.73 14.05 -10.80
CA LYS A 199 -4.81 13.19 -11.31
C LYS A 199 -4.53 11.70 -11.07
N SER A 200 -3.78 11.38 -10.00
CA SER A 200 -3.46 10.02 -9.59
C SER A 200 -4.58 9.44 -8.73
N SER A 201 -4.91 8.19 -8.94
CA SER A 201 -5.94 7.46 -8.17
C SER A 201 -5.38 6.28 -7.38
N SER A 202 -4.22 5.76 -7.76
CA SER A 202 -3.66 4.53 -7.21
C SER A 202 -2.13 4.57 -7.20
N PRO A 203 -1.51 5.49 -6.43
CA PRO A 203 -0.07 5.63 -6.39
C PRO A 203 0.60 4.40 -5.78
N ILE A 204 1.71 3.99 -6.40
CA ILE A 204 2.57 2.88 -5.96
C ILE A 204 3.78 3.40 -5.20
N PHE A 205 4.43 4.38 -5.81
CA PHE A 205 5.56 5.11 -5.26
C PHE A 205 5.44 6.59 -5.61
N HIS A 206 6.11 7.42 -4.85
CA HIS A 206 6.19 8.84 -5.17
C HIS A 206 7.52 9.43 -4.70
N SER A 207 7.94 10.49 -5.41
CA SER A 207 8.96 11.43 -4.98
C SER A 207 8.42 12.81 -5.23
N LEU A 208 8.01 13.50 -4.19
CA LEU A 208 7.28 14.76 -4.25
C LEU A 208 7.97 15.83 -3.45
N ASP A 209 7.98 17.05 -3.98
CA ASP A 209 8.49 18.21 -3.27
C ASP A 209 7.42 19.30 -3.16
N LYS A 210 7.64 20.24 -2.25
CA LYS A 210 6.78 21.39 -2.02
C LYS A 210 7.37 22.58 -2.76
N ALA A 211 6.49 23.36 -3.40
CA ALA A 211 6.89 24.65 -3.91
C ALA A 211 7.48 25.52 -2.79
N LEU A 212 8.53 26.27 -3.12
CA LEU A 212 9.20 27.20 -2.22
C LEU A 212 8.18 28.09 -1.48
N PHE A 213 8.37 28.24 -0.18
CA PHE A 213 7.53 29.04 0.73
C PHE A 213 6.10 28.53 0.96
N GLY A 214 5.79 27.27 0.60
CA GLY A 214 4.44 26.69 0.80
C GLY A 214 3.33 27.33 -0.07
N LEU A 215 3.71 28.20 -0.99
CA LEU A 215 2.83 28.85 -1.95
C LEU A 215 3.00 28.16 -3.31
N GLY A 216 2.22 27.15 -3.58
CA GLY A 216 2.24 26.44 -4.85
C GLY A 216 1.76 25.00 -4.74
N LYS A 217 1.49 24.44 -5.91
CA LYS A 217 1.07 23.02 -5.98
C LYS A 217 2.31 22.13 -5.86
N PRO A 218 2.19 20.93 -5.26
CA PRO A 218 3.26 19.94 -5.23
C PRO A 218 3.77 19.61 -6.64
N PHE A 219 5.06 19.27 -6.74
CA PHE A 219 5.70 18.83 -7.97
C PHE A 219 6.55 17.58 -7.73
N GLY A 220 7.01 16.92 -8.80
CA GLY A 220 7.76 15.67 -8.73
C GLY A 220 7.15 14.56 -9.55
N VAL A 221 7.26 13.32 -9.07
CA VAL A 221 6.77 12.13 -9.78
C VAL A 221 5.89 11.27 -8.89
N ILE A 222 4.86 10.67 -9.49
CA ILE A 222 4.04 9.61 -8.91
C ILE A 222 4.07 8.42 -9.89
N LEU A 223 4.48 7.26 -9.42
CA LEU A 223 4.25 6.00 -10.10
C LEU A 223 2.89 5.48 -9.64
N ASP A 224 1.95 5.46 -10.56
CA ASP A 224 0.59 4.99 -10.35
C ASP A 224 0.43 3.55 -10.86
N GLU A 225 -0.65 2.86 -10.49
CA GLU A 225 -0.96 1.53 -11.05
C GLU A 225 -1.08 1.56 -12.58
N SER A 226 -1.40 2.69 -13.17
CA SER A 226 -1.56 2.87 -14.60
C SER A 226 -0.31 3.35 -15.34
N GLY A 227 0.70 3.91 -14.64
CA GLY A 227 1.90 4.45 -15.27
C GLY A 227 2.65 5.49 -14.44
N LEU A 228 3.50 6.24 -15.10
CA LEU A 228 4.25 7.37 -14.54
C LEU A 228 3.49 8.67 -14.76
N ILE A 229 3.37 9.46 -13.70
CA ILE A 229 2.87 10.84 -13.73
C ILE A 229 3.95 11.74 -13.19
N SER A 230 4.37 12.72 -13.96
CA SER A 230 5.30 13.76 -13.51
C SER A 230 4.67 15.14 -13.61
N ARG A 231 5.15 16.07 -12.80
CA ARG A 231 4.71 17.45 -12.84
C ARG A 231 5.82 18.37 -12.36
N ASP A 232 6.08 19.41 -13.11
CA ASP A 232 6.94 20.53 -12.67
C ASP A 232 6.13 21.63 -11.97
N LEU A 233 6.83 22.61 -11.40
CA LEU A 233 6.28 23.65 -10.51
C LEU A 233 5.10 24.43 -11.08
N MET A 234 5.11 24.73 -12.36
CA MET A 234 4.13 25.61 -13.03
C MET A 234 3.37 24.92 -14.17
N GLU A 235 3.57 23.61 -14.34
CA GLU A 235 3.07 22.88 -15.50
C GLU A 235 1.90 21.95 -15.13
N GLU A 236 1.18 21.52 -16.16
CA GLU A 236 0.19 20.44 -16.04
C GLU A 236 0.92 19.08 -15.96
N PRO A 237 0.31 18.08 -15.31
CA PRO A 237 0.92 16.75 -15.23
C PRO A 237 1.10 16.09 -16.59
N VAL A 238 2.25 15.46 -16.79
CA VAL A 238 2.56 14.60 -17.93
C VAL A 238 2.37 13.15 -17.49
N PHE A 239 1.69 12.35 -18.31
CA PHE A 239 1.39 10.94 -18.03
C PHE A 239 1.92 10.03 -19.15
N SER A 240 2.54 8.91 -18.75
CA SER A 240 2.87 7.78 -19.63
C SER A 240 2.39 6.48 -19.00
N SER A 241 1.60 5.69 -19.74
CA SER A 241 1.13 4.37 -19.28
C SER A 241 2.28 3.36 -19.21
N TRP A 242 2.08 2.26 -18.49
CA TRP A 242 3.08 1.18 -18.48
C TRP A 242 3.29 0.58 -19.86
N ASP A 243 2.25 0.44 -20.68
CA ASP A 243 2.37 0.00 -22.09
C ASP A 243 3.26 0.95 -22.91
N GLU A 244 3.04 2.27 -22.79
CA GLU A 244 3.88 3.26 -23.45
C GLU A 244 5.35 3.17 -22.98
N ILE A 245 5.60 2.97 -21.68
CA ILE A 245 6.95 2.86 -21.12
C ILE A 245 7.63 1.56 -21.58
N ALA A 246 6.86 0.47 -21.74
CA ALA A 246 7.38 -0.81 -22.24
C ALA A 246 7.77 -0.74 -23.70
N ASP A 247 6.97 -0.07 -24.52
CA ASP A 247 7.12 -0.03 -25.98
C ASP A 247 8.06 1.09 -26.46
N ALA A 248 8.19 2.19 -25.71
CA ALA A 248 9.00 3.33 -26.11
C ALA A 248 10.44 3.30 -25.53
N PRO A 249 11.39 3.96 -26.20
CA PRO A 249 12.70 4.21 -25.60
C PRO A 249 12.54 5.10 -24.36
N VAL A 250 13.12 4.65 -23.25
CA VAL A 250 13.27 5.48 -22.04
C VAL A 250 14.71 5.94 -21.98
N THR A 251 14.92 7.23 -22.13
CA THR A 251 16.25 7.85 -22.15
C THR A 251 16.36 8.97 -21.15
N VAL A 252 17.57 9.20 -20.68
CA VAL A 252 17.88 10.31 -19.79
C VAL A 252 18.28 11.51 -20.63
N LYS A 253 17.71 12.66 -20.37
CA LYS A 253 18.09 13.91 -21.04
C LYS A 253 19.46 14.34 -20.55
N GLU A 254 20.38 14.60 -21.48
CA GLU A 254 21.71 15.18 -21.18
C GLU A 254 21.60 16.70 -21.05
N GLY A 255 22.27 17.26 -20.06
CA GLY A 255 22.34 18.71 -19.84
C GLY A 255 21.84 19.14 -18.45
N GLU A 256 21.50 20.42 -18.32
CA GLU A 256 21.08 21.04 -17.07
C GLU A 256 19.65 20.65 -16.66
N GLU A 257 18.85 20.10 -17.57
CA GLU A 257 17.48 19.71 -17.31
C GLU A 257 17.41 18.28 -16.80
N ASP A 258 16.77 18.12 -15.64
CA ASP A 258 16.62 16.84 -14.96
C ASP A 258 15.31 16.18 -15.41
N ALA A 259 15.38 15.49 -16.53
CA ALA A 259 14.24 14.86 -17.15
C ALA A 259 14.54 13.45 -17.68
N ILE A 260 13.49 12.64 -17.72
CA ILE A 260 13.46 11.36 -18.44
C ILE A 260 12.53 11.52 -19.63
N ILE A 261 12.96 11.05 -20.79
CA ILE A 261 12.18 11.05 -22.02
C ILE A 261 11.63 9.65 -22.27
N ILE A 262 10.32 9.56 -22.43
CA ILE A 262 9.58 8.33 -22.75
C ILE A 262 8.88 8.57 -24.09
N GLY A 263 9.43 8.01 -25.16
CA GLY A 263 8.99 8.34 -26.52
C GLY A 263 9.20 9.82 -26.82
N GLU A 264 8.09 10.56 -27.01
CA GLU A 264 8.11 12.02 -27.24
C GLU A 264 7.80 12.84 -25.98
N LYS A 265 7.47 12.18 -24.85
CA LYS A 265 7.07 12.85 -23.61
C LYS A 265 8.28 13.08 -22.71
N GLU A 266 8.40 14.29 -22.22
CA GLU A 266 9.40 14.69 -21.25
C GLU A 266 8.80 14.67 -19.83
N HIS A 267 9.42 13.91 -18.93
CA HIS A 267 9.04 13.79 -17.55
C HIS A 267 10.09 14.42 -16.65
N GLN A 268 9.77 15.56 -16.07
CA GLN A 268 10.63 16.21 -15.09
C GLN A 268 10.73 15.36 -13.82
N ILE A 269 11.96 15.22 -13.31
CA ILE A 269 12.24 14.45 -12.09
C ILE A 269 12.65 15.37 -10.95
N PRO A 270 12.23 15.04 -9.70
CA PRO A 270 12.58 15.85 -8.54
C PRO A 270 14.07 15.76 -8.20
N PRO A 271 14.60 16.73 -7.44
CA PRO A 271 16.03 16.80 -7.09
C PRO A 271 16.61 15.51 -6.50
N GLU A 272 15.82 14.78 -5.70
CA GLU A 272 16.23 13.52 -5.05
C GLU A 272 16.49 12.37 -6.02
N LEU A 273 15.99 12.47 -7.25
CA LEU A 273 16.21 11.47 -8.31
C LEU A 273 17.27 11.89 -9.31
N LYS A 274 17.76 13.14 -9.29
CA LYS A 274 18.69 13.68 -10.28
C LYS A 274 19.98 12.89 -10.42
N GLU A 275 20.64 12.58 -9.30
CA GLU A 275 21.88 11.80 -9.29
C GLU A 275 21.66 10.31 -9.60
N LYS A 276 20.39 9.86 -9.64
CA LYS A 276 19.98 8.48 -9.85
C LYS A 276 19.08 8.31 -11.08
N LYS A 277 19.13 9.25 -12.01
CA LYS A 277 18.20 9.29 -13.15
C LYS A 277 18.34 8.08 -14.07
N GLU A 278 19.55 7.54 -14.26
CA GLU A 278 19.77 6.31 -15.01
C GLU A 278 19.15 5.11 -14.31
N ASN A 279 19.34 5.01 -12.99
CA ASN A 279 18.75 3.96 -12.17
C ASN A 279 17.21 4.07 -12.16
N PHE A 280 16.69 5.29 -12.15
CA PHE A 280 15.25 5.52 -12.23
C PHE A 280 14.70 5.14 -13.61
N ALA A 281 15.38 5.44 -14.71
CA ALA A 281 15.00 5.01 -16.05
C ALA A 281 15.01 3.47 -16.17
N GLU A 282 16.03 2.79 -15.61
CA GLU A 282 16.09 1.34 -15.53
C GLU A 282 14.93 0.77 -14.72
N PHE A 283 14.61 1.38 -13.57
CA PHE A 283 13.50 0.99 -12.72
C PHE A 283 12.14 1.10 -13.42
N LEU A 284 11.92 2.17 -14.19
CA LEU A 284 10.69 2.34 -14.98
C LEU A 284 10.55 1.24 -16.02
N LYS A 285 11.61 0.93 -16.78
CA LYS A 285 11.59 -0.18 -17.77
C LYS A 285 11.29 -1.52 -17.12
N PHE A 286 11.95 -1.81 -15.99
CA PHE A 286 11.72 -3.04 -15.26
C PHE A 286 10.27 -3.14 -14.76
N THR A 287 9.74 -2.05 -14.21
CA THR A 287 8.36 -2.01 -13.71
C THR A 287 7.36 -2.15 -14.84
N ALA A 288 7.60 -1.48 -15.98
CA ALA A 288 6.75 -1.59 -17.16
C ALA A 288 6.69 -3.02 -17.70
N ALA A 289 7.83 -3.72 -17.76
CA ALA A 289 7.87 -5.12 -18.21
C ALA A 289 7.06 -6.09 -17.33
N LEU A 290 6.73 -5.70 -16.08
CA LEU A 290 5.89 -6.48 -15.17
C LEU A 290 4.44 -6.01 -15.14
N LYS A 291 4.12 -4.80 -15.61
CA LYS A 291 2.82 -4.16 -15.46
C LYS A 291 2.07 -3.93 -16.78
N ALA A 292 2.80 -3.91 -17.92
CA ALA A 292 2.25 -3.86 -19.28
C ALA A 292 1.73 -5.28 -19.74
#